data_8890a0c02686acdcac0e0912f7cb158d
#
_entry.id   8890a0c02686acdcac0e0912f7cb158d
#
_cell.length_a   1.000
_cell.length_b   1.000
_cell.length_c   1.000
_cell.angle_alpha   90.00
_cell.angle_beta   90.00
_cell.angle_gamma   90.00
#
_symmetry.space_group_name_H-M   'P 1'
#
loop_
_entity.id
_entity.type
_entity.pdbx_description
1 polymer ?
#
loop_
_entity_poly.entity_id
_entity_poly.type
_entity_poly.pdbx_seq_one_letter_code
_entity_poly.pdbx_strand_id
1 'polypeptide(L)'
;MQRIVWRILAVAALVAVVVAGRSSVEPGLVVATVGTPPTRTPVVVHGARTPIRHLVFIVKENRSYDNLFGLFPGGDGASTGRTADGRVVKLRRLPYVQTDLQHNHHAAVTDIAGGAMNGFSTVPDKDGKPTMLAYTTARPGELPAYWGWAKRYALLDHTFSSGDTSSFPNHLYTVAAAAAGSVDGPNFGVENWGCDGPAHLSVPVIRHGVLVHVRPCFQIDSIGAQLSRRGIPWSEYGPPENGHGYGWVAYDAVKPIRESGAYARHVHPLGWLPSDLDQGYLGAVTWIVPPYNRSDHPGGTSLCDGENWTTDLINRIMRMRDWRHTAIVLTWDEWGGFYDHVAPPQPDRFGMGVRVPMLVISPWARRGVDHTTYDFTSVLKFIGEDFGLPLLSARERQANSLRSAFQFAHPLHRWRAPMTSCPAVSAAALAATGKHVDPS
;
A
#
# COMPACT_ATOMS: atom_id res chain seq x y z
N MET A 1 -66.75 -2.89 -73.10
CA MET A 1 -65.36 -2.54 -72.98
C MET A 1 -65.19 -1.69 -71.71
N GLN A 2 -64.72 -2.31 -70.65
CA GLN A 2 -64.85 -1.87 -69.26
C GLN A 2 -63.88 -0.79 -68.91
N ARG A 3 -64.35 0.26 -68.26
CA ARG A 3 -63.54 1.27 -67.62
C ARG A 3 -63.21 0.83 -66.15
N ILE A 4 -62.00 0.70 -65.79
CA ILE A 4 -61.53 0.46 -64.42
C ILE A 4 -61.10 1.81 -63.82
N VAL A 5 -61.77 2.19 -62.73
CA VAL A 5 -61.53 3.38 -61.94
C VAL A 5 -60.48 3.05 -60.88
N TRP A 6 -59.37 3.76 -60.88
CA TRP A 6 -58.36 3.71 -59.83
C TRP A 6 -58.69 4.75 -58.78
N ARG A 7 -58.87 4.28 -57.54
CA ARG A 7 -58.92 5.12 -56.36
C ARG A 7 -57.55 5.34 -55.86
N ILE A 8 -57.07 6.60 -55.76
CA ILE A 8 -55.86 7.02 -55.18
C ILE A 8 -56.07 7.17 -53.68
N LEU A 9 -55.49 6.31 -52.88
CA LEU A 9 -55.32 6.46 -51.42
C LEU A 9 -54.05 7.21 -51.16
N ALA A 10 -54.14 8.45 -50.66
CA ALA A 10 -53.00 9.20 -50.16
C ALA A 10 -52.57 8.66 -48.77
N VAL A 11 -51.44 8.04 -48.72
CA VAL A 11 -50.78 7.67 -47.47
C VAL A 11 -49.83 8.81 -47.08
N ALA A 12 -50.17 9.54 -46.03
CA ALA A 12 -49.28 10.53 -45.42
C ALA A 12 -48.19 9.80 -44.66
N ALA A 13 -46.96 9.84 -45.19
CA ALA A 13 -45.79 9.36 -44.50
C ALA A 13 -45.34 10.39 -43.46
N LEU A 14 -45.53 10.10 -42.17
CA LEU A 14 -44.91 10.82 -41.09
C LEU A 14 -43.41 10.43 -41.06
N VAL A 15 -42.54 11.36 -41.44
CA VAL A 15 -41.09 11.22 -41.24
C VAL A 15 -40.79 11.57 -39.79
N ALA A 16 -40.65 10.55 -38.95
CA ALA A 16 -40.09 10.71 -37.62
C ALA A 16 -38.56 10.89 -37.74
N VAL A 17 -38.08 12.10 -37.53
CA VAL A 17 -36.62 12.37 -37.36
C VAL A 17 -36.21 11.82 -36.00
N VAL A 18 -35.61 10.64 -35.99
CA VAL A 18 -34.94 10.12 -34.83
C VAL A 18 -33.61 10.87 -34.70
N VAL A 19 -33.58 11.88 -33.85
CA VAL A 19 -32.34 12.47 -33.38
C VAL A 19 -31.70 11.44 -32.46
N ALA A 20 -30.74 10.70 -32.99
CA ALA A 20 -29.87 9.83 -32.19
C ALA A 20 -28.99 10.72 -31.33
N GLY A 21 -29.47 11.06 -30.13
CA GLY A 21 -28.66 11.57 -29.06
C GLY A 21 -27.63 10.49 -28.68
N ARG A 22 -26.38 10.68 -29.06
CA ARG A 22 -25.28 9.95 -28.46
C ARG A 22 -25.19 10.37 -26.99
N SER A 23 -25.88 9.62 -26.13
CA SER A 23 -25.55 9.61 -24.73
C SER A 23 -24.14 9.04 -24.61
N SER A 24 -23.15 9.90 -24.40
CA SER A 24 -21.87 9.50 -23.85
C SER A 24 -22.17 8.99 -22.44
N VAL A 25 -22.34 7.69 -22.31
CA VAL A 25 -22.26 7.02 -21.02
C VAL A 25 -20.83 7.19 -20.58
N GLU A 26 -20.58 8.18 -19.71
CA GLU A 26 -19.37 8.18 -18.91
C GLU A 26 -19.33 6.80 -18.22
N PRO A 27 -18.15 6.13 -18.17
CA PRO A 27 -18.02 4.94 -17.35
C PRO A 27 -18.24 5.39 -15.91
N GLY A 28 -19.47 5.29 -15.43
CA GLY A 28 -19.79 5.53 -14.05
C GLY A 28 -18.91 4.63 -13.21
N LEU A 29 -18.09 5.24 -12.35
CA LEU A 29 -17.47 4.54 -11.23
C LEU A 29 -18.60 3.71 -10.59
N VAL A 30 -18.54 2.39 -10.74
CA VAL A 30 -19.38 1.48 -9.95
C VAL A 30 -18.83 1.61 -8.53
N VAL A 31 -19.40 2.54 -7.78
CA VAL A 31 -19.23 2.57 -6.34
C VAL A 31 -19.92 1.31 -5.85
N ALA A 32 -19.14 0.25 -5.64
CA ALA A 32 -19.64 -0.93 -4.96
C ALA A 32 -20.34 -0.42 -3.70
N THR A 33 -21.62 -0.75 -3.54
CA THR A 33 -22.41 -0.31 -2.40
C THR A 33 -21.80 -0.93 -1.15
N VAL A 34 -20.93 -0.18 -0.49
CA VAL A 34 -20.39 -0.55 0.82
C VAL A 34 -21.60 -0.64 1.74
N GLY A 35 -21.93 -1.84 2.21
CA GLY A 35 -23.05 -2.03 3.13
C GLY A 35 -22.93 -1.10 4.33
N THR A 36 -24.07 -0.77 4.94
CA THR A 36 -24.08 0.12 6.12
C THR A 36 -23.15 -0.43 7.20
N PRO A 37 -22.24 0.38 7.74
CA PRO A 37 -21.35 -0.05 8.80
C PRO A 37 -22.17 -0.47 10.03
N PRO A 38 -21.80 -1.59 10.68
CA PRO A 38 -22.51 -2.04 11.88
C PRO A 38 -22.29 -1.08 13.04
N THR A 39 -23.22 -1.09 14.01
CA THR A 39 -22.96 -0.45 15.29
C THR A 39 -21.87 -1.21 16.03
N ARG A 40 -20.83 -0.50 16.44
CA ARG A 40 -19.67 -1.05 17.16
C ARG A 40 -19.64 -0.56 18.60
N THR A 41 -19.06 -1.35 19.47
CA THR A 41 -18.68 -0.92 20.83
C THR A 41 -17.18 -0.69 20.89
N PRO A 42 -16.72 0.28 21.69
CA PRO A 42 -15.28 0.47 21.92
C PRO A 42 -14.61 -0.82 22.36
N VAL A 43 -13.44 -1.08 21.81
CA VAL A 43 -12.66 -2.29 22.11
C VAL A 43 -11.81 -2.03 23.34
N VAL A 44 -11.89 -2.95 24.33
CA VAL A 44 -10.96 -2.95 25.46
C VAL A 44 -9.86 -3.96 25.16
N VAL A 45 -8.64 -3.48 24.99
CA VAL A 45 -7.48 -4.34 24.72
C VAL A 45 -6.76 -4.67 26.01
N HIS A 46 -6.58 -5.98 26.26
CA HIS A 46 -5.84 -6.53 27.40
C HIS A 46 -4.59 -7.27 26.93
N GLY A 47 -3.63 -7.46 27.83
CA GLY A 47 -2.45 -8.31 27.60
C GLY A 47 -1.27 -7.63 26.92
N ALA A 48 -1.37 -6.36 26.53
CA ALA A 48 -0.22 -5.61 26.05
C ALA A 48 0.82 -5.41 27.16
N ARG A 49 2.10 -5.65 26.84
CA ARG A 49 3.23 -5.53 27.78
C ARG A 49 3.85 -4.13 27.79
N THR A 50 3.44 -3.29 26.84
CA THR A 50 3.84 -1.88 26.73
C THR A 50 2.63 -0.97 26.93
N PRO A 51 2.81 0.36 27.03
CA PRO A 51 1.69 1.29 27.00
C PRO A 51 0.87 1.29 25.70
N ILE A 52 1.36 0.63 24.63
CA ILE A 52 0.70 0.56 23.32
C ILE A 52 -0.31 -0.60 23.36
N ARG A 53 -1.58 -0.28 23.27
CA ARG A 53 -2.69 -1.22 23.19
C ARG A 53 -3.25 -1.37 21.80
N HIS A 54 -3.02 -0.36 20.94
CA HIS A 54 -3.50 -0.29 19.58
C HIS A 54 -2.32 0.00 18.67
N LEU A 55 -2.01 -0.91 17.76
CA LEU A 55 -1.05 -0.68 16.69
C LEU A 55 -1.82 -0.60 15.37
N VAL A 56 -1.73 0.52 14.69
CA VAL A 56 -2.30 0.74 13.36
C VAL A 56 -1.18 0.65 12.34
N PHE A 57 -1.27 -0.27 11.41
CA PHE A 57 -0.30 -0.46 10.35
C PHE A 57 -0.90 -0.01 9.01
N ILE A 58 -0.48 1.17 8.55
CA ILE A 58 -0.91 1.76 7.28
C ILE A 58 0.17 1.44 6.24
N VAL A 59 -0.20 0.71 5.20
CA VAL A 59 0.69 0.33 4.11
C VAL A 59 0.24 1.07 2.86
N LYS A 60 1.08 1.98 2.39
CA LYS A 60 0.91 2.76 1.16
C LYS A 60 1.64 2.08 0.02
N GLU A 61 1.59 2.66 -1.18
CA GLU A 61 2.08 2.03 -2.39
C GLU A 61 3.25 2.78 -3.03
N ASN A 62 4.27 2.01 -3.32
CA ASN A 62 5.28 2.18 -4.34
C ASN A 62 6.11 3.45 -4.22
N ARG A 63 6.87 3.61 -3.10
CA ARG A 63 7.83 4.71 -2.94
C ARG A 63 9.10 4.27 -2.23
N SER A 64 10.26 4.57 -2.81
CA SER A 64 11.53 4.39 -2.13
C SER A 64 11.77 5.45 -1.05
N TYR A 65 12.70 5.18 -0.15
CA TYR A 65 13.10 6.16 0.87
C TYR A 65 13.66 7.43 0.22
N ASP A 66 14.59 7.32 -0.72
CA ASP A 66 15.18 8.50 -1.38
C ASP A 66 14.14 9.29 -2.19
N ASN A 67 13.10 8.62 -2.70
CA ASN A 67 12.03 9.32 -3.43
C ASN A 67 11.25 10.29 -2.55
N LEU A 68 10.92 9.92 -1.29
CA LEU A 68 10.14 10.78 -0.40
C LEU A 68 10.98 11.53 0.63
N PHE A 69 12.10 10.97 1.08
CA PHE A 69 12.91 11.49 2.18
C PHE A 69 14.39 11.67 1.85
N GLY A 70 14.80 11.51 0.59
CA GLY A 70 16.21 11.61 0.19
C GLY A 70 16.90 12.93 0.56
N LEU A 71 16.14 14.00 0.80
CA LEU A 71 16.63 15.30 1.26
C LEU A 71 16.21 15.64 2.69
N PHE A 72 15.71 14.66 3.44
CA PHE A 72 15.28 14.90 4.83
C PHE A 72 16.52 15.10 5.73
N PRO A 73 16.56 16.20 6.54
CA PRO A 73 17.73 16.50 7.37
C PRO A 73 17.99 15.43 8.44
N GLY A 74 19.21 14.91 8.45
CA GLY A 74 19.65 13.88 9.43
C GLY A 74 19.27 12.45 9.04
N GLY A 75 18.59 12.23 7.93
CA GLY A 75 18.37 10.92 7.37
C GLY A 75 19.47 10.50 6.42
N ASP A 76 19.67 9.20 6.24
CA ASP A 76 20.60 8.63 5.27
C ASP A 76 19.95 8.66 3.87
N GLY A 77 19.92 9.85 3.27
CA GLY A 77 19.33 10.10 1.97
C GLY A 77 20.32 10.61 0.94
N ALA A 78 19.94 10.55 -0.34
CA ALA A 78 20.76 10.99 -1.46
C ALA A 78 20.13 12.14 -2.25
N SER A 79 20.97 13.07 -2.71
CA SER A 79 20.60 14.12 -3.68
C SER A 79 21.02 13.82 -5.12
N THR A 80 21.80 12.76 -5.29
CA THR A 80 22.32 12.26 -6.57
C THR A 80 22.16 10.75 -6.64
N GLY A 81 22.07 10.21 -7.85
CA GLY A 81 22.04 8.77 -8.09
C GLY A 81 23.05 8.37 -9.14
N ARG A 82 23.45 7.07 -9.13
CA ARG A 82 24.34 6.49 -10.12
C ARG A 82 23.53 5.74 -11.18
N THR A 83 23.83 5.93 -12.43
CA THR A 83 23.22 5.21 -13.56
C THR A 83 24.05 3.98 -13.95
N ALA A 84 23.47 3.06 -14.73
CA ALA A 84 24.12 1.83 -15.15
C ALA A 84 25.40 2.07 -16.00
N ASP A 85 25.46 3.17 -16.75
CA ASP A 85 26.65 3.61 -17.50
C ASP A 85 27.68 4.36 -16.64
N GLY A 86 27.49 4.39 -15.30
CA GLY A 86 28.41 4.97 -14.33
C GLY A 86 28.30 6.48 -14.13
N ARG A 87 27.41 7.17 -14.84
CA ARG A 87 27.20 8.63 -14.65
C ARG A 87 26.56 8.87 -13.28
N VAL A 88 26.89 10.03 -12.68
CA VAL A 88 26.19 10.55 -11.50
C VAL A 88 25.20 11.62 -11.95
N VAL A 89 23.95 11.46 -11.60
CA VAL A 89 22.85 12.37 -11.95
C VAL A 89 22.23 12.96 -10.70
N LYS A 90 21.77 14.21 -10.77
CA LYS A 90 20.99 14.82 -9.69
C LYS A 90 19.58 14.22 -9.66
N LEU A 91 19.09 13.87 -8.47
CA LEU A 91 17.68 13.54 -8.30
C LEU A 91 16.83 14.77 -8.60
N ARG A 92 15.90 14.63 -9.55
CA ARG A 92 15.00 15.71 -9.97
C ARG A 92 13.91 15.92 -8.94
N ARG A 93 13.20 17.04 -9.07
CA ARG A 93 12.00 17.30 -8.29
C ARG A 93 10.93 16.24 -8.56
N LEU A 94 10.35 15.69 -7.49
CA LEU A 94 9.27 14.72 -7.53
C LEU A 94 7.96 15.40 -7.97
N PRO A 95 7.36 15.06 -9.13
CA PRO A 95 6.03 15.52 -9.47
C PRO A 95 4.96 14.82 -8.64
N TYR A 96 3.85 15.50 -8.35
CA TYR A 96 2.72 14.88 -7.64
C TYR A 96 2.00 13.80 -8.46
N VAL A 97 2.05 13.90 -9.78
CA VAL A 97 1.49 12.90 -10.71
C VAL A 97 2.61 12.38 -11.58
N GLN A 98 2.78 11.09 -11.62
CA GLN A 98 3.85 10.41 -12.35
C GLN A 98 3.31 9.22 -13.13
N THR A 99 3.98 8.91 -14.23
CA THR A 99 3.83 7.62 -14.91
C THR A 99 4.40 6.52 -14.01
N ASP A 100 3.76 5.38 -14.01
CA ASP A 100 4.22 4.21 -13.30
C ASP A 100 5.50 3.63 -13.92
N LEU A 101 6.35 3.07 -13.07
CA LEU A 101 7.59 2.39 -13.46
C LEU A 101 7.41 0.89 -13.31
N GLN A 102 8.23 0.09 -13.97
CA GLN A 102 8.27 -1.33 -13.69
C GLN A 102 8.87 -1.58 -12.30
N HIS A 103 8.18 -2.39 -11.50
CA HIS A 103 8.57 -2.69 -10.11
C HIS A 103 8.28 -4.16 -9.71
N ASN A 104 8.34 -5.07 -10.68
CA ASN A 104 8.28 -6.51 -10.42
C ASN A 104 9.65 -7.05 -9.93
N HIS A 105 9.71 -8.33 -9.58
CA HIS A 105 10.94 -8.96 -9.11
C HIS A 105 12.13 -8.80 -10.09
N HIS A 106 11.89 -8.93 -11.40
CA HIS A 106 12.95 -8.73 -12.40
C HIS A 106 13.48 -7.29 -12.38
N ALA A 107 12.60 -6.30 -12.24
CA ALA A 107 12.98 -4.89 -12.10
C ALA A 107 13.78 -4.67 -10.81
N ALA A 108 13.36 -5.27 -9.68
CA ALA A 108 14.09 -5.17 -8.42
C ALA A 108 15.52 -5.69 -8.53
N VAL A 109 15.70 -6.89 -9.08
CA VAL A 109 17.03 -7.50 -9.30
C VAL A 109 17.90 -6.61 -10.22
N THR A 110 17.30 -6.05 -11.26
CA THR A 110 17.98 -5.14 -12.20
C THR A 110 18.39 -3.85 -11.51
N ASP A 111 17.49 -3.20 -10.77
CA ASP A 111 17.71 -1.94 -10.08
C ASP A 111 18.80 -2.05 -9.02
N ILE A 112 18.73 -3.11 -8.19
CA ILE A 112 19.69 -3.43 -7.14
C ILE A 112 21.08 -3.75 -7.73
N ALA A 113 21.13 -4.38 -8.90
CA ALA A 113 22.36 -4.69 -9.64
C ALA A 113 23.44 -5.34 -8.75
N GLY A 114 23.07 -6.36 -7.97
CA GLY A 114 24.00 -7.02 -7.02
C GLY A 114 24.52 -6.14 -5.89
N GLY A 115 23.80 -5.06 -5.56
CA GLY A 115 24.15 -4.09 -4.52
C GLY A 115 24.81 -2.82 -5.05
N ALA A 116 25.04 -2.70 -6.37
CA ALA A 116 25.60 -1.48 -6.97
C ALA A 116 24.59 -0.32 -7.02
N MET A 117 23.30 -0.59 -6.87
CA MET A 117 22.18 0.37 -6.85
C MET A 117 22.21 1.32 -8.05
N ASN A 118 22.46 0.81 -9.24
CA ASN A 118 22.66 1.63 -10.44
C ASN A 118 21.83 1.18 -11.65
N GLY A 119 21.02 0.13 -11.52
CA GLY A 119 20.20 -0.41 -12.61
C GLY A 119 18.97 0.43 -12.97
N PHE A 120 18.50 1.32 -12.12
CA PHE A 120 17.27 2.12 -12.25
C PHE A 120 17.16 2.92 -13.56
N SER A 121 18.27 3.17 -14.26
CA SER A 121 18.29 3.84 -15.58
C SER A 121 18.04 2.89 -16.74
N THR A 122 18.02 1.58 -16.52
CA THR A 122 17.80 0.55 -17.54
C THR A 122 16.42 -0.06 -17.50
N VAL A 123 15.73 0.03 -16.37
CA VAL A 123 14.35 -0.40 -16.21
C VAL A 123 13.43 0.62 -16.91
N PRO A 124 12.61 0.20 -17.88
CA PRO A 124 11.72 1.12 -18.58
C PRO A 124 10.52 1.51 -17.70
N ASP A 125 9.79 2.54 -18.15
CA ASP A 125 8.46 2.80 -17.63
C ASP A 125 7.46 1.70 -18.07
N LYS A 126 6.21 1.79 -17.60
CA LYS A 126 5.17 0.80 -17.96
C LYS A 126 4.80 0.81 -19.45
N ASP A 127 5.14 1.88 -20.18
CA ASP A 127 5.01 1.93 -21.64
C ASP A 127 6.19 1.26 -22.37
N GLY A 128 7.16 0.71 -21.65
CA GLY A 128 8.38 0.09 -22.19
C GLY A 128 9.41 1.10 -22.70
N LYS A 129 9.33 2.37 -22.28
CA LYS A 129 10.23 3.42 -22.73
C LYS A 129 11.37 3.65 -21.72
N PRO A 130 12.62 3.81 -22.19
CA PRO A 130 13.71 4.26 -21.33
C PRO A 130 13.36 5.57 -20.65
N THR A 131 13.59 5.65 -19.34
CA THR A 131 13.20 6.82 -18.57
C THR A 131 14.20 7.15 -17.47
N MET A 132 14.20 8.40 -17.04
CA MET A 132 14.92 8.88 -15.86
C MET A 132 13.95 9.26 -14.73
N LEU A 133 12.69 8.81 -14.79
CA LEU A 133 11.66 9.10 -13.78
C LEU A 133 11.99 8.47 -12.42
N ALA A 134 12.75 7.38 -12.41
CA ALA A 134 13.25 6.77 -11.18
C ALA A 134 14.05 7.76 -10.32
N TYR A 135 14.82 8.67 -10.95
CA TYR A 135 15.74 9.60 -10.28
C TYR A 135 15.02 10.88 -9.85
N THR A 136 14.04 10.73 -8.95
CA THR A 136 13.27 11.85 -8.39
C THR A 136 13.25 11.82 -6.87
N THR A 137 13.18 12.98 -6.23
CA THR A 137 13.06 13.12 -4.78
C THR A 137 12.20 14.34 -4.41
N ALA A 138 11.44 14.22 -3.31
CA ALA A 138 10.66 15.32 -2.79
C ALA A 138 11.56 16.44 -2.26
N ARG A 139 11.14 17.69 -2.49
CA ARG A 139 11.81 18.87 -1.95
C ARG A 139 11.22 19.27 -0.61
N PRO A 140 11.98 19.98 0.25
CA PRO A 140 11.44 20.54 1.48
C PRO A 140 10.15 21.33 1.24
N GLY A 141 9.07 20.97 1.97
CA GLY A 141 7.76 21.62 1.86
C GLY A 141 6.79 20.99 0.87
N GLU A 142 7.21 20.01 0.06
CA GLU A 142 6.33 19.33 -0.90
C GLU A 142 5.47 18.24 -0.25
N LEU A 143 5.95 17.63 0.84
CA LEU A 143 5.24 16.63 1.62
C LEU A 143 5.16 17.08 3.09
N PRO A 144 4.41 18.14 3.39
CA PRO A 144 4.50 18.80 4.70
C PRO A 144 3.99 17.93 5.85
N ALA A 145 3.02 17.02 5.60
CA ALA A 145 2.51 16.11 6.62
C ALA A 145 3.52 14.97 6.89
N TYR A 146 3.99 14.29 5.85
CA TYR A 146 4.98 13.20 6.00
C TYR A 146 6.25 13.71 6.67
N TRP A 147 6.83 14.81 6.18
CA TRP A 147 8.01 15.41 6.78
C TRP A 147 7.73 16.03 8.17
N GLY A 148 6.51 16.51 8.38
CA GLY A 148 6.07 17.03 9.66
C GLY A 148 6.03 15.96 10.74
N TRP A 149 5.56 14.75 10.43
CA TRP A 149 5.59 13.60 11.35
C TRP A 149 7.02 13.10 11.56
N ALA A 150 7.82 12.98 10.49
CA ALA A 150 9.23 12.59 10.60
C ALA A 150 10.03 13.50 11.55
N LYS A 151 9.76 14.82 11.54
CA LYS A 151 10.40 15.79 12.45
C LYS A 151 9.96 15.64 13.90
N ARG A 152 8.75 15.12 14.16
CA ARG A 152 8.12 15.12 15.50
C ARG A 152 8.07 13.77 16.17
N TYR A 153 8.14 12.72 15.39
CA TYR A 153 8.07 11.32 15.81
C TYR A 153 9.31 10.57 15.31
N ALA A 154 9.24 9.28 15.10
CA ALA A 154 10.37 8.50 14.57
C ALA A 154 10.29 8.37 13.04
N LEU A 155 11.39 8.62 12.36
CA LEU A 155 11.64 8.25 10.97
C LEU A 155 12.68 7.12 10.96
N LEU A 156 12.34 5.97 10.38
CA LEU A 156 13.21 4.82 10.26
C LEU A 156 13.76 4.80 8.83
N ASP A 157 14.99 5.23 8.66
CA ASP A 157 15.58 5.47 7.34
C ASP A 157 16.32 4.26 6.75
N HIS A 158 16.46 3.19 7.53
CA HIS A 158 16.97 1.90 7.08
C HIS A 158 15.88 0.82 7.12
N THR A 159 14.67 1.18 6.69
CA THR A 159 13.60 0.20 6.47
C THR A 159 13.62 -0.26 5.02
N PHE A 160 13.57 -1.57 4.82
CA PHE A 160 13.55 -2.22 3.52
C PHE A 160 12.21 -2.92 3.30
N SER A 161 11.70 -2.98 2.07
CA SER A 161 10.63 -3.92 1.77
C SER A 161 11.10 -5.34 2.08
N SER A 162 10.17 -6.21 2.51
CA SER A 162 10.59 -7.52 3.04
C SER A 162 11.03 -8.51 1.96
N GLY A 163 10.78 -8.21 0.70
CA GLY A 163 11.26 -8.96 -0.45
C GLY A 163 11.63 -8.05 -1.61
N ASP A 164 12.57 -8.48 -2.45
CA ASP A 164 12.89 -7.88 -3.75
C ASP A 164 11.80 -8.21 -4.79
N THR A 165 10.56 -7.91 -4.46
CA THR A 165 9.34 -8.36 -5.12
C THR A 165 8.37 -7.21 -5.31
N SER A 166 7.31 -7.45 -6.09
CA SER A 166 6.20 -6.50 -6.24
C SER A 166 5.31 -6.40 -4.99
N SER A 167 4.22 -5.64 -5.09
CA SER A 167 3.33 -5.29 -3.97
C SER A 167 2.75 -6.52 -3.27
N PHE A 168 2.18 -7.48 -4.01
CA PHE A 168 1.48 -8.60 -3.39
C PHE A 168 2.32 -9.41 -2.40
N PRO A 169 3.52 -9.90 -2.73
CA PRO A 169 4.35 -10.62 -1.78
C PRO A 169 4.71 -9.76 -0.57
N ASN A 170 4.96 -8.46 -0.78
CA ASN A 170 5.28 -7.54 0.29
C ASN A 170 4.10 -7.30 1.25
N HIS A 171 2.86 -7.22 0.73
CA HIS A 171 1.66 -7.20 1.58
C HIS A 171 1.50 -8.48 2.41
N LEU A 172 1.83 -9.67 1.87
CA LEU A 172 1.83 -10.91 2.65
C LEU A 172 2.82 -10.86 3.81
N TYR A 173 4.01 -10.27 3.62
CA TYR A 173 4.97 -10.10 4.71
C TYR A 173 4.40 -9.27 5.86
N THR A 174 3.49 -8.32 5.60
CA THR A 174 2.89 -7.47 6.63
C THR A 174 1.93 -8.23 7.57
N VAL A 175 1.50 -9.43 7.21
CA VAL A 175 0.52 -10.23 7.97
C VAL A 175 1.03 -11.62 8.37
N ALA A 176 2.00 -12.18 7.61
CA ALA A 176 2.44 -13.57 7.78
C ALA A 176 3.96 -13.72 7.97
N ALA A 177 4.73 -12.62 7.95
CA ALA A 177 6.20 -12.65 7.99
C ALA A 177 6.84 -13.55 6.93
N ALA A 178 6.12 -13.83 5.86
CA ALA A 178 6.52 -14.64 4.72
C ALA A 178 5.59 -14.40 3.53
N ALA A 179 6.09 -14.55 2.32
CA ALA A 179 5.30 -14.45 1.09
C ALA A 179 4.96 -15.82 0.45
N ALA A 180 5.06 -16.92 1.19
CA ALA A 180 4.85 -18.29 0.70
C ALA A 180 5.72 -18.66 -0.52
N GLY A 181 6.83 -17.95 -0.72
CA GLY A 181 7.72 -18.08 -1.86
C GLY A 181 7.27 -17.31 -3.10
N SER A 182 6.20 -16.52 -3.02
CA SER A 182 5.75 -15.66 -4.11
C SER A 182 6.78 -14.56 -4.36
N VAL A 183 7.03 -14.28 -5.64
CA VAL A 183 8.00 -13.27 -6.08
C VAL A 183 7.35 -12.13 -6.85
N ASP A 184 6.14 -12.32 -7.37
CA ASP A 184 5.38 -11.28 -8.05
C ASP A 184 3.88 -11.42 -7.82
N GLY A 185 3.13 -10.39 -8.20
CA GLY A 185 1.69 -10.37 -8.24
C GLY A 185 1.12 -11.16 -9.44
N PRO A 186 -0.20 -11.26 -9.55
CA PRO A 186 -0.85 -11.86 -10.69
C PRO A 186 -0.78 -10.94 -11.92
N ASN A 187 -0.66 -11.54 -13.11
CA ASN A 187 -0.50 -10.81 -14.38
C ASN A 187 -1.81 -10.26 -14.97
N PHE A 188 -2.80 -9.87 -14.17
CA PHE A 188 -4.04 -9.34 -14.71
C PHE A 188 -4.88 -8.56 -13.70
N GLY A 189 -5.89 -7.85 -14.23
CA GLY A 189 -6.72 -6.95 -13.48
C GLY A 189 -7.44 -7.56 -12.29
N VAL A 190 -7.63 -6.74 -11.35
CA VAL A 190 -7.92 -6.91 -9.93
C VAL A 190 -9.36 -7.33 -9.57
N GLU A 191 -10.07 -7.96 -10.47
CA GLU A 191 -11.40 -8.51 -10.14
C GLU A 191 -11.21 -9.88 -9.50
N ASN A 192 -11.59 -10.02 -8.24
CA ASN A 192 -11.49 -11.27 -7.47
C ASN A 192 -10.06 -11.83 -7.40
N TRP A 193 -9.44 -11.64 -6.30
CA TRP A 193 -8.04 -11.83 -6.01
C TRP A 193 -7.86 -12.87 -4.87
N GLY A 194 -6.65 -13.38 -4.67
CA GLY A 194 -6.35 -14.27 -3.56
C GLY A 194 -7.13 -15.58 -3.61
N CYS A 195 -7.78 -15.91 -2.51
CA CYS A 195 -8.65 -17.09 -2.42
C CYS A 195 -9.98 -16.93 -3.17
N ASP A 196 -10.39 -15.70 -3.45
CA ASP A 196 -11.59 -15.38 -4.24
C ASP A 196 -11.33 -15.43 -5.74
N GLY A 197 -10.08 -15.35 -6.14
CA GLY A 197 -9.68 -15.33 -7.52
C GLY A 197 -10.19 -16.55 -8.31
N PRO A 198 -10.42 -16.37 -9.61
CA PRO A 198 -10.86 -17.46 -10.48
C PRO A 198 -9.84 -18.62 -10.50
N ALA A 199 -10.28 -19.80 -10.89
CA ALA A 199 -9.44 -21.01 -10.84
C ALA A 199 -8.13 -20.92 -11.65
N HIS A 200 -8.09 -20.08 -12.68
CA HIS A 200 -6.92 -19.85 -13.51
C HIS A 200 -5.98 -18.78 -12.98
N LEU A 201 -6.39 -18.05 -11.92
CA LEU A 201 -5.56 -17.06 -11.27
C LEU A 201 -4.33 -17.70 -10.67
N SER A 202 -3.15 -17.21 -11.00
CA SER A 202 -1.91 -17.73 -10.45
C SER A 202 -0.87 -16.63 -10.29
N VAL A 203 0.04 -16.86 -9.35
CA VAL A 203 1.20 -16.02 -9.08
C VAL A 203 2.48 -16.86 -9.20
N PRO A 204 3.60 -16.26 -9.62
CA PRO A 204 4.88 -16.95 -9.66
C PRO A 204 5.42 -17.16 -8.23
N VAL A 205 5.85 -18.38 -7.96
CA VAL A 205 6.38 -18.82 -6.66
C VAL A 205 7.67 -19.61 -6.89
N ILE A 206 8.70 -19.32 -6.09
CA ILE A 206 9.94 -20.14 -6.09
C ILE A 206 9.79 -21.27 -5.08
N ARG A 207 9.70 -22.51 -5.58
CA ARG A 207 9.69 -23.73 -4.77
C ARG A 207 10.93 -24.57 -5.10
N HIS A 208 11.73 -24.89 -4.08
CA HIS A 208 12.98 -25.67 -4.27
C HIS A 208 13.90 -25.15 -5.39
N GLY A 209 13.96 -23.82 -5.56
CA GLY A 209 14.75 -23.18 -6.59
C GLY A 209 14.14 -23.17 -8.01
N VAL A 210 12.90 -23.64 -8.16
CA VAL A 210 12.18 -23.67 -9.44
C VAL A 210 11.01 -22.69 -9.38
N LEU A 211 10.87 -21.88 -10.43
CA LEU A 211 9.72 -20.99 -10.61
C LEU A 211 8.51 -21.82 -11.06
N VAL A 212 7.44 -21.77 -10.29
CA VAL A 212 6.15 -22.40 -10.59
C VAL A 212 5.03 -21.41 -10.41
N HIS A 213 3.89 -21.60 -11.07
CA HIS A 213 2.71 -20.77 -10.90
C HIS A 213 1.70 -21.51 -10.02
N VAL A 214 1.21 -20.83 -8.99
CA VAL A 214 0.23 -21.39 -8.05
C VAL A 214 -0.89 -20.40 -7.78
N ARG A 215 -2.06 -20.93 -7.39
CA ARG A 215 -3.17 -20.08 -6.95
C ARG A 215 -2.74 -19.28 -5.70
N PRO A 216 -3.00 -17.96 -5.64
CA PRO A 216 -2.60 -17.10 -4.52
C PRO A 216 -3.53 -17.27 -3.30
N CYS A 217 -3.72 -18.51 -2.85
CA CYS A 217 -4.51 -18.87 -1.68
C CYS A 217 -3.66 -19.83 -0.82
N PHE A 218 -2.93 -19.26 0.12
CA PHE A 218 -1.83 -19.95 0.78
C PHE A 218 -2.22 -20.52 2.14
N GLN A 219 -1.85 -21.76 2.37
CA GLN A 219 -1.95 -22.42 3.66
C GLN A 219 -0.78 -21.96 4.57
N ILE A 220 -0.83 -20.72 5.05
CA ILE A 220 0.18 -20.11 5.92
C ILE A 220 -0.46 -19.62 7.23
N ASP A 221 0.31 -19.62 8.33
CA ASP A 221 -0.09 -18.94 9.56
C ASP A 221 0.10 -17.43 9.42
N SER A 222 -0.64 -16.68 10.22
CA SER A 222 -0.58 -15.22 10.20
C SER A 222 -0.76 -14.66 11.61
N ILE A 223 -0.32 -13.42 11.78
CA ILE A 223 -0.47 -12.72 13.06
C ILE A 223 -1.95 -12.56 13.42
N GLY A 224 -2.86 -12.31 12.45
CA GLY A 224 -4.31 -12.26 12.67
C GLY A 224 -4.89 -13.60 13.17
N ALA A 225 -4.40 -14.73 12.63
CA ALA A 225 -4.79 -16.04 13.13
C ALA A 225 -4.31 -16.27 14.58
N GLN A 226 -3.09 -15.83 14.91
CA GLN A 226 -2.56 -15.92 16.27
C GLN A 226 -3.33 -15.02 17.25
N LEU A 227 -3.64 -13.78 16.85
CA LEU A 227 -4.48 -12.85 17.62
C LEU A 227 -5.86 -13.47 17.89
N SER A 228 -6.51 -14.03 16.84
CA SER A 228 -7.81 -14.70 16.97
C SER A 228 -7.78 -15.87 17.96
N ARG A 229 -6.74 -16.70 17.92
CA ARG A 229 -6.57 -17.82 18.88
C ARG A 229 -6.43 -17.35 20.33
N ARG A 230 -5.97 -16.11 20.55
CA ARG A 230 -5.83 -15.49 21.87
C ARG A 230 -7.02 -14.61 22.26
N GLY A 231 -8.04 -14.49 21.41
CA GLY A 231 -9.17 -13.58 21.63
C GLY A 231 -8.77 -12.11 21.65
N ILE A 232 -7.63 -11.75 21.03
CA ILE A 232 -7.16 -10.37 20.90
C ILE A 232 -7.82 -9.78 19.67
N PRO A 233 -8.52 -8.63 19.79
CA PRO A 233 -9.26 -8.03 18.68
C PRO A 233 -8.31 -7.44 17.64
N TRP A 234 -8.60 -7.68 16.36
CA TRP A 234 -7.85 -7.15 15.24
C TRP A 234 -8.77 -6.89 14.05
N SER A 235 -8.32 -6.06 13.12
CA SER A 235 -9.04 -5.78 11.88
C SER A 235 -8.09 -5.47 10.73
N GLU A 236 -8.52 -5.75 9.50
CA GLU A 236 -7.96 -5.19 8.27
C GLU A 236 -9.07 -4.37 7.58
N TYR A 237 -8.75 -3.16 7.17
CA TYR A 237 -9.61 -2.30 6.36
C TYR A 237 -8.96 -2.07 5.01
N GLY A 238 -9.64 -2.47 3.95
CA GLY A 238 -9.14 -2.31 2.59
C GLY A 238 -10.24 -2.03 1.57
N PRO A 239 -9.87 -1.82 0.31
CA PRO A 239 -10.83 -1.73 -0.79
C PRO A 239 -11.73 -2.96 -0.80
N PRO A 240 -13.02 -2.82 -1.17
CA PRO A 240 -13.93 -3.94 -1.29
C PRO A 240 -13.55 -4.82 -2.50
N GLU A 241 -14.08 -6.06 -2.54
CA GLU A 241 -14.04 -6.90 -3.74
C GLU A 241 -14.38 -6.08 -5.00
N ASN A 242 -13.64 -6.31 -6.07
CA ASN A 242 -13.73 -5.55 -7.32
C ASN A 242 -13.38 -4.05 -7.21
N GLY A 243 -12.85 -3.59 -6.07
CA GLY A 243 -12.32 -2.24 -5.90
C GLY A 243 -10.84 -2.16 -6.32
N HIS A 244 -10.44 -1.05 -6.95
CA HIS A 244 -9.03 -0.80 -7.23
C HIS A 244 -8.21 -0.80 -5.93
N GLY A 245 -7.19 -1.64 -5.86
CA GLY A 245 -6.38 -1.90 -4.67
C GLY A 245 -6.87 -3.08 -3.81
N TYR A 246 -7.90 -3.83 -4.24
CA TYR A 246 -8.32 -5.04 -3.53
C TYR A 246 -7.20 -6.09 -3.47
N GLY A 247 -6.37 -6.19 -4.50
CA GLY A 247 -5.20 -7.08 -4.53
C GLY A 247 -4.18 -6.85 -3.42
N TRP A 248 -4.26 -5.74 -2.70
CA TRP A 248 -3.41 -5.40 -1.56
C TRP A 248 -3.99 -5.85 -0.20
N VAL A 249 -5.24 -6.36 -0.17
CA VAL A 249 -5.87 -6.93 1.03
C VAL A 249 -5.25 -8.29 1.32
N ALA A 250 -4.21 -8.32 2.15
CA ALA A 250 -3.34 -9.48 2.32
C ALA A 250 -4.06 -10.72 2.87
N TYR A 251 -5.01 -10.52 3.78
CA TYR A 251 -5.73 -11.65 4.38
C TYR A 251 -6.64 -12.40 3.41
N ASP A 252 -6.94 -11.83 2.23
CA ASP A 252 -7.67 -12.57 1.19
C ASP A 252 -6.85 -13.75 0.61
N ALA A 253 -5.52 -13.64 0.62
CA ALA A 253 -4.62 -14.71 0.19
C ALA A 253 -4.24 -15.70 1.32
N VAL A 254 -4.65 -15.44 2.56
CA VAL A 254 -4.37 -16.29 3.72
C VAL A 254 -5.51 -17.27 3.94
N LYS A 255 -5.37 -18.48 3.39
CA LYS A 255 -6.43 -19.51 3.37
C LYS A 255 -7.08 -19.78 4.72
N PRO A 256 -6.34 -19.96 5.85
CA PRO A 256 -6.95 -20.20 7.15
C PRO A 256 -7.85 -19.07 7.66
N ILE A 257 -7.63 -17.84 7.21
CA ILE A 257 -8.48 -16.67 7.50
C ILE A 257 -9.63 -16.63 6.51
N ARG A 258 -9.33 -16.65 5.20
CA ARG A 258 -10.30 -16.39 4.13
C ARG A 258 -11.40 -17.45 4.07
N GLU A 259 -11.05 -18.74 4.21
CA GLU A 259 -12.00 -19.85 4.16
C GLU A 259 -12.66 -20.14 5.53
N SER A 260 -12.52 -19.24 6.50
CA SER A 260 -13.16 -19.36 7.82
C SER A 260 -14.03 -18.14 8.12
N GLY A 261 -14.90 -18.26 9.13
CA GLY A 261 -15.67 -17.10 9.62
C GLY A 261 -14.80 -15.96 10.19
N ALA A 262 -13.48 -16.10 10.26
CA ALA A 262 -12.58 -15.04 10.70
C ALA A 262 -12.52 -13.88 9.68
N TYR A 263 -12.54 -14.18 8.38
CA TYR A 263 -12.50 -13.14 7.35
C TYR A 263 -13.64 -12.14 7.54
N ALA A 264 -14.88 -12.59 7.55
CA ALA A 264 -16.05 -11.73 7.72
C ALA A 264 -16.08 -10.95 9.06
N ARG A 265 -15.39 -11.46 10.08
CA ARG A 265 -15.32 -10.78 11.39
C ARG A 265 -14.25 -9.71 11.47
N HIS A 266 -13.19 -9.82 10.69
CA HIS A 266 -11.98 -9.04 10.90
C HIS A 266 -11.54 -8.24 9.66
N VAL A 267 -11.93 -8.65 8.45
CA VAL A 267 -11.60 -7.94 7.20
C VAL A 267 -12.83 -7.15 6.76
N HIS A 268 -12.69 -5.84 6.67
CA HIS A 268 -13.79 -4.92 6.48
C HIS A 268 -13.58 -4.00 5.28
N PRO A 269 -14.64 -3.61 4.58
CA PRO A 269 -14.56 -2.56 3.60
C PRO A 269 -14.00 -1.26 4.21
N LEU A 270 -13.05 -0.62 3.54
CA LEU A 270 -12.42 0.60 4.02
C LEU A 270 -13.44 1.72 4.34
N GLY A 271 -14.57 1.75 3.62
CA GLY A 271 -15.64 2.71 3.89
C GLY A 271 -16.28 2.63 5.28
N TRP A 272 -16.07 1.53 6.03
CA TRP A 272 -16.55 1.42 7.41
C TRP A 272 -15.62 2.11 8.41
N LEU A 273 -14.33 2.24 8.08
CA LEU A 273 -13.31 2.75 8.99
C LEU A 273 -13.66 4.11 9.63
N PRO A 274 -14.17 5.14 8.90
CA PRO A 274 -14.55 6.40 9.51
C PRO A 274 -15.59 6.24 10.63
N SER A 275 -16.62 5.45 10.38
CA SER A 275 -17.68 5.17 11.37
C SER A 275 -17.16 4.39 12.57
N ASP A 276 -16.31 3.39 12.34
CA ASP A 276 -15.73 2.57 13.40
C ASP A 276 -14.84 3.43 14.31
N LEU A 277 -14.00 4.31 13.73
CA LEU A 277 -13.18 5.24 14.50
C LEU A 277 -14.02 6.24 15.32
N ASP A 278 -15.12 6.76 14.75
CA ASP A 278 -16.02 7.70 15.44
C ASP A 278 -16.77 7.03 16.60
N GLN A 279 -17.02 5.72 16.49
CA GLN A 279 -17.57 4.88 17.57
C GLN A 279 -16.53 4.43 18.59
N GLY A 280 -15.24 4.78 18.42
CA GLY A 280 -14.14 4.35 19.28
C GLY A 280 -13.73 2.89 19.08
N TYR A 281 -14.13 2.28 17.95
CA TYR A 281 -13.74 0.92 17.61
C TYR A 281 -12.38 0.93 16.91
N LEU A 282 -11.38 0.34 17.56
CA LEU A 282 -10.04 0.12 17.02
C LEU A 282 -9.49 -1.18 17.61
N GLY A 283 -9.08 -2.11 16.76
CA GLY A 283 -8.48 -3.37 17.20
C GLY A 283 -7.15 -3.17 17.94
N ALA A 284 -6.67 -4.20 18.63
CA ALA A 284 -5.32 -4.20 19.17
C ALA A 284 -4.28 -4.11 18.05
N VAL A 285 -4.58 -4.74 16.91
CA VAL A 285 -3.82 -4.54 15.67
C VAL A 285 -4.81 -4.25 14.55
N THR A 286 -4.54 -3.20 13.79
CA THR A 286 -5.40 -2.77 12.67
C THR A 286 -4.55 -2.47 11.46
N TRP A 287 -4.72 -3.25 10.38
CA TRP A 287 -4.13 -2.95 9.07
C TRP A 287 -5.06 -2.03 8.31
N ILE A 288 -4.49 -1.06 7.60
CA ILE A 288 -5.24 -0.15 6.73
C ILE A 288 -4.54 -0.09 5.39
N VAL A 289 -5.27 -0.55 4.37
CA VAL A 289 -4.88 -0.51 2.96
C VAL A 289 -5.69 0.61 2.29
N PRO A 290 -5.05 1.64 1.73
CA PRO A 290 -5.74 2.73 1.07
C PRO A 290 -6.40 2.28 -0.25
N PRO A 291 -7.41 3.00 -0.75
CA PRO A 291 -7.88 2.76 -2.10
C PRO A 291 -6.83 3.26 -3.09
N TYR A 292 -6.78 2.69 -4.28
CA TYR A 292 -5.77 2.98 -5.31
C TYR A 292 -5.50 4.47 -5.50
N ASN A 293 -6.53 5.28 -5.67
CA ASN A 293 -6.42 6.72 -5.91
C ASN A 293 -5.95 7.54 -4.70
N ARG A 294 -5.65 6.91 -3.56
CA ARG A 294 -5.15 7.52 -2.31
C ARG A 294 -3.92 6.80 -1.76
N SER A 295 -3.43 5.82 -2.50
CA SER A 295 -2.35 4.94 -2.04
C SER A 295 -0.94 5.53 -2.19
N ASP A 296 -0.75 6.57 -2.95
CA ASP A 296 0.52 7.16 -3.45
C ASP A 296 1.11 6.39 -4.64
N HIS A 297 0.48 5.29 -5.08
CA HIS A 297 0.91 4.53 -6.26
C HIS A 297 1.08 5.48 -7.46
N PRO A 298 2.19 5.43 -8.22
CA PRO A 298 2.30 6.18 -9.46
C PRO A 298 1.32 5.63 -10.51
N GLY A 299 1.05 6.41 -11.55
CA GLY A 299 0.09 6.00 -12.58
C GLY A 299 -1.36 6.29 -12.23
N GLY A 300 -1.88 7.43 -12.68
CA GLY A 300 -3.28 7.80 -12.51
C GLY A 300 -3.67 8.32 -11.13
N THR A 301 -2.73 8.55 -10.22
CA THR A 301 -2.95 9.08 -8.88
C THR A 301 -2.17 10.36 -8.62
N SER A 302 -2.51 11.04 -7.52
CA SER A 302 -1.78 12.22 -7.04
C SER A 302 -1.20 11.95 -5.66
N LEU A 303 0.11 12.06 -5.53
CA LEU A 303 0.82 11.91 -4.25
C LEU A 303 0.32 12.93 -3.20
N CYS A 304 -0.02 14.16 -3.62
CA CYS A 304 -0.58 15.17 -2.71
C CYS A 304 -1.95 14.73 -2.15
N ASP A 305 -2.80 14.15 -3.00
CA ASP A 305 -4.10 13.62 -2.56
C ASP A 305 -3.95 12.40 -1.64
N GLY A 306 -2.95 11.56 -1.91
CA GLY A 306 -2.60 10.44 -1.06
C GLY A 306 -2.08 10.88 0.32
N GLU A 307 -1.20 11.90 0.37
CA GLU A 307 -0.75 12.51 1.61
C GLU A 307 -1.93 13.12 2.41
N ASN A 308 -2.84 13.82 1.74
CA ASN A 308 -4.01 14.41 2.39
C ASN A 308 -4.96 13.36 2.98
N TRP A 309 -5.23 12.28 2.23
CA TRP A 309 -6.02 11.16 2.74
C TRP A 309 -5.38 10.56 4.00
N THR A 310 -4.09 10.31 3.95
CA THR A 310 -3.31 9.80 5.09
C THR A 310 -3.34 10.79 6.27
N THR A 311 -3.30 12.09 5.97
CA THR A 311 -3.35 13.17 6.98
C THR A 311 -4.70 13.19 7.70
N ASP A 312 -5.81 13.10 6.96
CA ASP A 312 -7.14 13.05 7.59
C ASP A 312 -7.29 11.81 8.46
N LEU A 313 -6.89 10.65 7.94
CA LEU A 313 -6.94 9.38 8.67
C LEU A 313 -6.14 9.44 9.99
N ILE A 314 -4.87 9.82 9.92
CA ILE A 314 -4.02 9.89 11.12
C ILE A 314 -4.54 10.94 12.10
N ASN A 315 -4.98 12.09 11.61
CA ASN A 315 -5.58 13.11 12.45
C ASN A 315 -6.88 12.64 13.13
N ARG A 316 -7.67 11.78 12.45
CA ARG A 316 -8.87 11.17 13.03
C ARG A 316 -8.50 10.18 14.15
N ILE A 317 -7.54 9.30 13.91
CA ILE A 317 -7.02 8.37 14.94
C ILE A 317 -6.45 9.15 16.13
N MET A 318 -5.71 10.22 15.88
CA MET A 318 -5.20 11.08 16.96
C MET A 318 -6.29 11.76 17.80
N ARG A 319 -7.52 11.93 17.29
CA ARG A 319 -8.66 12.47 18.06
C ARG A 319 -9.29 11.45 18.99
N MET A 320 -9.08 10.16 18.77
CA MET A 320 -9.66 9.09 19.58
C MET A 320 -9.22 9.22 21.06
N ARG A 321 -10.06 8.73 21.96
CA ARG A 321 -9.78 8.70 23.40
C ARG A 321 -8.51 7.90 23.71
N ASP A 322 -8.31 6.80 22.97
CA ASP A 322 -7.21 5.87 23.19
C ASP A 322 -5.91 6.25 22.47
N TRP A 323 -5.79 7.46 21.93
CA TRP A 323 -4.56 7.96 21.32
C TRP A 323 -3.33 7.77 22.22
N ARG A 324 -3.46 7.92 23.53
CA ARG A 324 -2.35 7.71 24.48
C ARG A 324 -1.82 6.29 24.51
N HIS A 325 -2.59 5.35 23.98
CA HIS A 325 -2.26 3.92 23.90
C HIS A 325 -2.14 3.44 22.46
N THR A 326 -1.99 4.36 21.51
CA THR A 326 -1.96 4.05 20.09
C THR A 326 -0.58 4.33 19.49
N ALA A 327 -0.12 3.42 18.65
CA ALA A 327 1.00 3.63 17.74
C ALA A 327 0.51 3.42 16.29
N ILE A 328 0.91 4.32 15.41
CA ILE A 328 0.69 4.21 13.97
C ILE A 328 2.05 3.94 13.33
N VAL A 329 2.14 2.87 12.55
CA VAL A 329 3.24 2.58 11.64
C VAL A 329 2.75 2.90 10.24
N LEU A 330 3.38 3.87 9.60
CA LEU A 330 3.10 4.27 8.22
C LEU A 330 4.30 3.89 7.36
N THR A 331 4.08 3.07 6.34
CA THR A 331 5.13 2.65 5.40
C THR A 331 4.57 2.50 3.99
N TRP A 332 5.45 2.21 3.04
CA TRP A 332 5.13 1.82 1.67
C TRP A 332 5.55 0.38 1.46
N ASP A 333 4.82 -0.35 0.64
CA ASP A 333 4.97 -1.78 0.42
C ASP A 333 6.28 -2.15 -0.29
N GLU A 334 6.67 -1.33 -1.30
CA GLU A 334 7.90 -1.51 -2.06
C GLU A 334 8.31 -0.17 -2.75
N TRP A 335 9.38 -0.17 -3.55
CA TRP A 335 10.06 1.03 -4.04
C TRP A 335 9.40 1.69 -5.27
N GLY A 336 8.53 1.00 -6.03
CA GLY A 336 7.85 1.52 -7.22
C GLY A 336 8.76 1.84 -8.40
N GLY A 337 9.91 1.18 -8.51
CA GLY A 337 10.92 1.50 -9.51
C GLY A 337 11.72 2.79 -9.22
N PHE A 338 11.48 3.46 -8.09
CA PHE A 338 12.18 4.70 -7.71
C PHE A 338 13.55 4.42 -7.10
N TYR A 339 14.51 5.29 -7.46
CA TYR A 339 15.90 5.19 -7.02
C TYR A 339 16.02 5.22 -5.50
N ASP A 340 16.89 4.37 -5.00
CA ASP A 340 17.47 4.41 -3.66
C ASP A 340 18.96 4.06 -3.74
N HIS A 341 19.76 4.67 -2.88
CA HIS A 341 21.20 4.50 -2.96
C HIS A 341 21.75 3.40 -2.05
N VAL A 342 20.96 2.88 -1.12
CA VAL A 342 21.41 1.90 -0.13
C VAL A 342 21.06 0.48 -0.58
N ALA A 343 22.10 -0.36 -0.66
CA ALA A 343 21.93 -1.76 -1.02
C ALA A 343 21.16 -2.53 0.08
N PRO A 344 20.14 -3.34 -0.31
CA PRO A 344 19.36 -4.11 0.65
C PRO A 344 20.15 -5.27 1.25
N PRO A 345 19.93 -5.59 2.54
CA PRO A 345 20.46 -6.78 3.18
C PRO A 345 19.94 -8.08 2.55
N GLN A 346 20.70 -9.15 2.68
CA GLN A 346 20.37 -10.48 2.18
C GLN A 346 20.23 -11.49 3.34
N PRO A 347 19.17 -11.40 4.17
CA PRO A 347 19.01 -12.26 5.36
C PRO A 347 18.68 -13.72 5.00
N ASP A 348 18.07 -13.96 3.85
CA ASP A 348 17.73 -15.28 3.33
C ASP A 348 17.77 -15.29 1.79
N ARG A 349 17.32 -16.39 1.18
CA ARG A 349 17.34 -16.58 -0.27
C ARG A 349 16.46 -15.61 -1.09
N PHE A 350 15.52 -14.93 -0.44
CA PHE A 350 14.63 -13.96 -1.10
C PHE A 350 15.15 -12.52 -0.93
N GLY A 351 16.15 -12.32 -0.07
CA GLY A 351 16.67 -10.98 0.22
C GLY A 351 15.65 -10.05 0.87
N MET A 352 16.06 -8.82 1.09
CA MET A 352 15.18 -7.67 1.25
C MET A 352 15.13 -6.91 -0.08
N GLY A 353 14.06 -6.20 -0.32
CA GLY A 353 13.96 -5.29 -1.46
C GLY A 353 14.55 -3.91 -1.15
N VAL A 354 14.37 -2.97 -2.07
CA VAL A 354 14.83 -1.59 -1.96
C VAL A 354 14.22 -0.91 -0.73
N ARG A 355 14.91 0.06 -0.14
CA ARG A 355 14.41 0.80 1.03
C ARG A 355 13.08 1.50 0.73
N VAL A 356 12.23 1.45 1.73
CA VAL A 356 10.97 2.19 1.80
C VAL A 356 10.95 3.08 3.04
N PRO A 357 10.24 4.21 3.04
CA PRO A 357 10.12 4.99 4.26
C PRO A 357 9.27 4.27 5.31
N MET A 358 9.62 4.43 6.59
CA MET A 358 8.76 4.01 7.69
C MET A 358 8.73 5.09 8.77
N LEU A 359 7.51 5.43 9.20
CA LEU A 359 7.25 6.38 10.27
C LEU A 359 6.56 5.69 11.44
N VAL A 360 7.05 5.90 12.66
CA VAL A 360 6.35 5.49 13.87
C VAL A 360 5.78 6.71 14.56
N ILE A 361 4.46 6.87 14.50
CA ILE A 361 3.73 8.03 14.98
C ILE A 361 2.95 7.63 16.23
N SER A 362 3.44 8.01 17.40
CA SER A 362 2.89 7.63 18.70
C SER A 362 3.30 8.63 19.77
N PRO A 363 2.54 8.79 20.84
CA PRO A 363 3.07 9.45 22.04
C PRO A 363 4.35 8.79 22.58
N TRP A 364 4.54 7.52 22.30
CA TRP A 364 5.67 6.73 22.79
C TRP A 364 6.79 6.55 21.76
N ALA A 365 6.72 7.19 20.59
CA ALA A 365 7.77 7.12 19.60
C ALA A 365 9.07 7.74 20.12
N ARG A 366 10.22 7.16 19.75
CA ARG A 366 11.54 7.78 19.93
C ARG A 366 11.73 8.84 18.85
N ARG A 367 11.62 10.11 19.22
CA ARG A 367 11.75 11.21 18.27
C ARG A 367 13.13 11.23 17.62
N GLY A 368 13.14 11.39 16.29
CA GLY A 368 14.36 11.53 15.47
C GLY A 368 14.44 10.47 14.39
N VAL A 369 15.59 10.44 13.74
CA VAL A 369 15.90 9.41 12.75
C VAL A 369 16.49 8.19 13.47
N ASP A 370 16.03 7.00 13.09
CA ASP A 370 16.52 5.71 13.58
C ASP A 370 17.14 4.96 12.40
N HIS A 371 18.45 4.69 12.48
CA HIS A 371 19.25 4.03 11.45
C HIS A 371 19.32 2.50 11.64
N THR A 372 18.47 1.93 12.51
CA THR A 372 18.39 0.48 12.68
C THR A 372 17.75 -0.14 11.42
N THR A 373 18.30 -1.25 10.97
CA THR A 373 17.73 -2.01 9.87
C THR A 373 16.42 -2.66 10.27
N TYR A 374 15.35 -2.37 9.54
CA TYR A 374 14.01 -2.92 9.71
C TYR A 374 13.47 -3.46 8.39
N ASP A 375 12.47 -4.31 8.51
CA ASP A 375 11.54 -4.70 7.45
C ASP A 375 10.12 -4.85 8.03
N PHE A 376 9.15 -5.29 7.25
CA PHE A 376 7.77 -5.44 7.76
C PHE A 376 7.65 -6.49 8.86
N THR A 377 8.53 -7.49 8.86
CA THR A 377 8.58 -8.52 9.92
C THR A 377 9.02 -7.94 11.26
N SER A 378 9.72 -6.81 11.27
CA SER A 378 10.07 -6.05 12.48
C SER A 378 8.83 -5.54 13.22
N VAL A 379 7.79 -5.15 12.47
CA VAL A 379 6.50 -4.73 13.02
C VAL A 379 5.78 -5.92 13.65
N LEU A 380 5.74 -7.06 12.94
CA LEU A 380 5.12 -8.29 13.45
C LEU A 380 5.83 -8.82 14.69
N LYS A 381 7.17 -8.77 14.71
CA LYS A 381 7.97 -9.14 15.88
C LYS A 381 7.59 -8.30 17.10
N PHE A 382 7.44 -6.98 16.93
CA PHE A 382 7.02 -6.11 18.02
C PHE A 382 5.60 -6.46 18.50
N ILE A 383 4.65 -6.74 17.59
CA ILE A 383 3.31 -7.20 17.95
C ILE A 383 3.38 -8.51 18.75
N GLY A 384 4.18 -9.48 18.26
CA GLY A 384 4.41 -10.73 18.94
C GLY A 384 4.97 -10.58 20.35
N GLU A 385 5.98 -9.72 20.51
CA GLU A 385 6.58 -9.39 21.82
C GLU A 385 5.57 -8.71 22.75
N ASP A 386 4.78 -7.77 22.25
CA ASP A 386 3.84 -7.01 23.06
C ASP A 386 2.65 -7.85 23.55
N PHE A 387 2.13 -8.73 22.70
CA PHE A 387 0.99 -9.60 23.03
C PHE A 387 1.37 -11.05 23.40
N GLY A 388 2.65 -11.37 23.47
CA GLY A 388 3.13 -12.72 23.85
C GLY A 388 2.81 -13.78 22.80
N LEU A 389 2.85 -13.45 21.51
CA LEU A 389 2.58 -14.37 20.42
C LEU A 389 3.87 -15.09 19.98
N PRO A 390 3.79 -16.31 19.44
CA PRO A 390 4.95 -16.99 18.88
C PRO A 390 5.37 -16.33 17.55
N LEU A 391 6.64 -16.47 17.21
CA LEU A 391 7.17 -16.00 15.93
C LEU A 391 6.61 -16.82 14.77
N LEU A 392 6.28 -16.17 13.66
CA LEU A 392 5.71 -16.80 12.47
C LEU A 392 6.78 -17.42 11.55
N SER A 393 7.97 -16.85 11.51
CA SER A 393 8.99 -17.26 10.52
C SER A 393 10.42 -17.13 11.05
N ALA A 394 11.36 -17.72 10.30
CA ALA A 394 12.79 -17.54 10.54
C ALA A 394 13.22 -16.08 10.25
N ARG A 395 12.62 -15.43 9.25
CA ARG A 395 12.86 -14.03 8.91
C ARG A 395 12.50 -13.13 10.10
N GLU A 396 11.30 -13.27 10.66
CA GLU A 396 10.87 -12.51 11.83
C GLU A 396 11.79 -12.72 13.05
N ARG A 397 12.31 -13.94 13.23
CA ARG A 397 13.26 -14.23 14.31
C ARG A 397 14.53 -13.42 14.19
N GLN A 398 15.06 -13.27 12.98
CA GLN A 398 16.29 -12.54 12.67
C GLN A 398 16.08 -11.02 12.63
N ALA A 399 14.89 -10.55 12.36
CA ALA A 399 14.57 -9.12 12.26
C ALA A 399 14.86 -8.39 13.58
N ASN A 400 15.24 -7.13 13.49
CA ASN A 400 15.23 -6.23 14.63
C ASN A 400 13.78 -5.93 15.01
N SER A 401 13.46 -5.97 16.30
CA SER A 401 12.12 -5.59 16.76
C SER A 401 11.90 -4.09 16.61
N LEU A 402 10.70 -3.69 16.19
CA LEU A 402 10.31 -2.28 16.15
C LEU A 402 10.31 -1.60 17.52
N ARG A 403 10.52 -2.37 18.61
CA ARG A 403 10.57 -1.85 19.98
C ARG A 403 11.63 -0.76 20.17
N SER A 404 12.74 -0.78 19.44
CA SER A 404 13.78 0.24 19.49
C SER A 404 13.33 1.61 19.01
N ALA A 405 12.30 1.67 18.15
CA ALA A 405 11.67 2.93 17.71
C ALA A 405 10.80 3.60 18.78
N PHE A 406 10.63 2.96 19.95
CA PHE A 406 9.84 3.48 21.06
C PHE A 406 10.68 3.86 22.27
N GLN A 407 10.15 4.77 23.06
CA GLN A 407 10.58 5.12 24.42
C GLN A 407 9.35 5.23 25.30
N PHE A 408 9.35 4.66 26.49
CA PHE A 408 8.14 4.60 27.35
C PHE A 408 8.25 5.46 28.60
N ALA A 409 9.28 6.32 28.70
CA ALA A 409 9.48 7.18 29.87
C ALA A 409 8.61 8.46 29.80
N HIS A 410 8.61 9.13 28.65
CA HIS A 410 7.94 10.44 28.50
C HIS A 410 7.17 10.49 27.20
N PRO A 411 5.81 10.62 27.26
CA PRO A 411 5.01 10.68 26.06
C PRO A 411 5.22 12.01 25.30
N LEU A 412 5.32 11.91 23.98
CA LEU A 412 5.38 13.07 23.09
C LEU A 412 4.04 13.78 23.00
N HIS A 413 4.09 15.08 22.77
CA HIS A 413 2.90 15.87 22.50
C HIS A 413 2.27 15.48 21.16
N ARG A 414 0.93 15.42 21.16
CA ARG A 414 0.15 15.20 19.94
C ARG A 414 0.36 16.36 18.98
N TRP A 415 0.71 16.03 17.76
CA TRP A 415 0.75 17.01 16.67
C TRP A 415 -0.04 16.48 15.48
N ARG A 416 -1.09 17.18 15.12
CA ARG A 416 -1.90 16.89 13.93
C ARG A 416 -1.36 17.70 12.76
N ALA A 417 -1.07 16.99 11.64
CA ALA A 417 -0.60 17.65 10.44
C ALA A 417 -1.72 18.49 9.80
N PRO A 418 -1.40 19.67 9.25
CA PRO A 418 -2.36 20.41 8.45
C PRO A 418 -2.60 19.69 7.12
N MET A 419 -3.79 19.87 6.57
CA MET A 419 -4.08 19.47 5.20
C MET A 419 -3.31 20.36 4.23
N THR A 420 -2.84 19.79 3.14
CA THR A 420 -2.12 20.48 2.07
C THR A 420 -3.09 20.94 0.99
N SER A 421 -2.93 22.17 0.49
CA SER A 421 -3.63 22.59 -0.73
C SER A 421 -2.98 21.93 -1.94
N CYS A 422 -3.60 20.90 -2.47
CA CYS A 422 -3.09 20.21 -3.64
C CYS A 422 -3.32 21.02 -4.92
N PRO A 423 -2.35 21.05 -5.84
CA PRO A 423 -2.59 21.57 -7.18
C PRO A 423 -3.75 20.84 -7.86
N ALA A 424 -4.58 21.58 -8.57
CA ALA A 424 -5.61 20.95 -9.38
C ALA A 424 -4.97 20.09 -10.47
N VAL A 425 -5.32 18.80 -10.49
CA VAL A 425 -4.87 17.87 -11.52
C VAL A 425 -6.04 17.54 -12.43
N SER A 426 -5.87 17.75 -13.73
CA SER A 426 -6.94 17.42 -14.68
C SER A 426 -7.11 15.91 -14.83
N ALA A 427 -8.35 15.46 -15.06
CA ALA A 427 -8.63 14.06 -15.35
C ALA A 427 -7.80 13.53 -16.53
N ALA A 428 -7.53 14.39 -17.54
CA ALA A 428 -6.70 14.02 -18.67
C ALA A 428 -5.23 13.78 -18.27
N ALA A 429 -4.68 14.58 -17.32
CA ALA A 429 -3.31 14.37 -16.83
C ALA A 429 -3.21 13.05 -16.02
N LEU A 430 -4.20 12.75 -15.17
CA LEU A 430 -4.27 11.46 -14.46
C LEU A 430 -4.39 10.30 -15.45
N ALA A 431 -5.29 10.38 -16.42
CA ALA A 431 -5.47 9.35 -17.43
C ALA A 431 -4.22 9.14 -18.31
N ALA A 432 -3.46 10.20 -18.58
CA ALA A 432 -2.23 10.10 -19.35
C ALA A 432 -1.13 9.30 -18.63
N THR A 433 -1.09 9.34 -17.30
CA THR A 433 -0.13 8.58 -16.49
C THR A 433 -0.64 7.20 -16.08
N GLY A 434 -1.97 6.96 -16.12
CA GLY A 434 -2.61 5.72 -15.69
C GLY A 434 -2.91 4.71 -16.79
N LYS A 435 -2.42 4.91 -18.02
CA LYS A 435 -2.76 4.04 -19.16
C LYS A 435 -2.30 2.58 -19.02
N HIS A 436 -1.29 2.34 -18.21
CA HIS A 436 -0.69 1.02 -18.00
C HIS A 436 -0.33 0.84 -16.52
N VAL A 437 -1.36 0.90 -15.67
CA VAL A 437 -1.19 0.62 -14.25
C VAL A 437 -0.94 -0.87 -14.08
N ASP A 438 0.13 -1.22 -13.39
CA ASP A 438 0.36 -2.59 -12.95
C ASP A 438 -0.71 -2.97 -11.94
N PRO A 439 -1.45 -4.03 -12.14
CA PRO A 439 -2.37 -4.55 -11.15
C PRO A 439 -1.67 -5.28 -9.98
N SER A 440 -0.34 -5.35 -9.99
CA SER A 440 0.47 -6.06 -8.98
C SER A 440 0.44 -5.45 -7.60
#